data_14f0a2c837cab3e5e39b9ae57ee75643
#
_entry.id   14f0a2c837cab3e5e39b9ae57ee75643
#
_cell.length_a   1.000
_cell.length_b   1.000
_cell.length_c   1.000
_cell.angle_alpha   90.00
_cell.angle_beta   90.00
_cell.angle_gamma   90.00
#
_symmetry.space_group_name_H-M   'P 1'
#
loop_
_entity.id
_entity.type
_entity.pdbx_description
1 polymer ?
#
loop_
_entity_poly.entity_id
_entity_poly.type
_entity_poly.pdbx_seq_one_letter_code
_entity_poly.pdbx_strand_id
1 'polypeptide(L)'
;MPERRCIASGQSGPADRLIRFVLSPDGEAVPDLAARLPGRGVWLSADRASAEKAVKKRLFSRGFRTQASVAEDLPDLLERLLVERMIAIIGFARKAGQAVTGAEKTRAKLRSGTAGLLIQARDGSPDGRRKMAALAHGTGNGRIGLVELLDATELGLAFGRDFAIYAALDSGGFAARLAMEARRLSGFRVALPAAAAADDAAGQGMPARADEMAGPDAIAVQGPQQDTGTVPDNDHLDDKKGPDGSARQDDL
;
A
#
# COMPACT_ATOMS: atom_id res chain seq x y z
N MET A 1 21.35 6.22 3.99
CA MET A 1 21.68 5.07 3.09
C MET A 1 22.84 5.45 2.21
N PRO A 2 23.76 4.52 1.85
CA PRO A 2 24.88 4.85 0.98
C PRO A 2 24.40 5.23 -0.42
N GLU A 3 25.03 6.25 -1.00
CA GLU A 3 24.82 6.62 -2.38
C GLU A 3 25.46 5.63 -3.35
N ARG A 4 24.83 5.41 -4.47
CA ARG A 4 25.32 4.55 -5.55
C ARG A 4 25.18 5.24 -6.89
N ARG A 5 26.06 4.93 -7.82
CA ARG A 5 26.05 5.53 -9.15
C ARG A 5 25.37 4.62 -10.17
N CYS A 6 24.40 5.16 -10.89
CA CYS A 6 23.72 4.47 -11.97
C CYS A 6 24.63 4.31 -13.20
N ILE A 7 24.73 3.08 -13.75
CA ILE A 7 25.54 2.81 -14.95
C ILE A 7 24.93 3.41 -16.23
N ALA A 8 23.61 3.69 -16.25
CA ALA A 8 22.92 4.22 -17.42
C ALA A 8 22.90 5.75 -17.46
N SER A 9 22.62 6.41 -16.34
CA SER A 9 22.57 7.89 -16.26
C SER A 9 23.87 8.51 -15.81
N GLY A 10 24.73 7.77 -15.12
CA GLY A 10 25.95 8.29 -14.48
C GLY A 10 25.68 9.10 -13.20
N GLN A 11 24.41 9.30 -12.84
CA GLN A 11 24.02 10.05 -11.64
C GLN A 11 24.16 9.20 -10.38
N SER A 12 24.53 9.83 -9.27
CA SER A 12 24.51 9.24 -7.94
C SER A 12 23.15 9.47 -7.28
N GLY A 13 22.71 8.49 -6.50
CA GLY A 13 21.47 8.57 -5.77
C GLY A 13 21.39 7.51 -4.66
N PRO A 14 20.37 7.60 -3.81
CA PRO A 14 20.18 6.66 -2.72
C PRO A 14 19.91 5.25 -3.25
N ALA A 15 20.52 4.25 -2.61
CA ALA A 15 20.46 2.85 -3.05
C ALA A 15 19.03 2.26 -3.11
N ASP A 16 18.09 2.85 -2.38
CA ASP A 16 16.67 2.44 -2.39
C ASP A 16 15.90 2.84 -3.66
N ARG A 17 16.48 3.71 -4.50
CA ARG A 17 15.94 4.08 -5.81
C ARG A 17 16.65 3.38 -6.98
N LEU A 18 17.58 2.50 -6.67
CA LEU A 18 18.40 1.79 -7.63
C LEU A 18 18.20 0.28 -7.47
N ILE A 19 18.46 -0.46 -8.52
CA ILE A 19 18.52 -1.91 -8.54
C ILE A 19 19.97 -2.32 -8.65
N ARG A 20 20.42 -3.19 -7.74
CA ARG A 20 21.73 -3.81 -7.80
C ARG A 20 21.73 -4.97 -8.77
N PHE A 21 22.83 -5.14 -9.49
CA PHE A 21 23.12 -6.32 -10.30
C PHE A 21 24.46 -6.91 -9.88
N VAL A 22 24.57 -8.21 -9.96
CA VAL A 22 25.80 -8.96 -9.79
C VAL A 22 26.05 -9.81 -11.03
N LEU A 23 27.30 -10.20 -11.25
CA LEU A 23 27.66 -11.09 -12.32
C LEU A 23 27.57 -12.54 -11.80
N SER A 24 26.83 -13.40 -12.49
CA SER A 24 26.79 -14.83 -12.21
C SER A 24 28.10 -15.51 -12.67
N PRO A 25 28.40 -16.73 -12.23
CA PRO A 25 29.56 -17.50 -12.75
C PRO A 25 29.54 -17.67 -14.28
N ASP A 26 28.35 -17.72 -14.86
CA ASP A 26 28.15 -17.90 -16.32
C ASP A 26 28.27 -16.57 -17.10
N GLY A 27 28.60 -15.47 -16.41
CA GLY A 27 28.75 -14.16 -17.03
C GLY A 27 27.45 -13.41 -17.30
N GLU A 28 26.35 -13.77 -16.65
CA GLU A 28 25.09 -13.08 -16.74
C GLU A 28 24.94 -11.99 -15.65
N ALA A 29 24.44 -10.81 -16.05
CA ALA A 29 24.09 -9.74 -15.10
C ALA A 29 22.73 -10.03 -14.47
N VAL A 30 22.72 -10.50 -13.22
CA VAL A 30 21.53 -10.93 -12.48
C VAL A 30 21.04 -9.81 -11.56
N PRO A 31 19.72 -9.49 -11.55
CA PRO A 31 19.15 -8.53 -10.62
C PRO A 31 19.23 -9.02 -9.16
N ASP A 32 19.79 -8.20 -8.26
CA ASP A 32 19.84 -8.44 -6.84
C ASP A 32 19.01 -7.41 -6.07
N LEU A 33 17.69 -7.57 -6.13
CA LEU A 33 16.73 -6.64 -5.50
C LEU A 33 16.91 -6.53 -3.99
N ALA A 34 17.42 -7.59 -3.36
CA ALA A 34 17.67 -7.61 -1.91
C ALA A 34 19.03 -7.04 -1.53
N ALA A 35 19.92 -6.81 -2.49
CA ALA A 35 21.31 -6.40 -2.31
C ALA A 35 22.10 -7.33 -1.36
N ARG A 36 21.88 -8.66 -1.50
CA ARG A 36 22.46 -9.70 -0.62
C ARG A 36 23.40 -10.66 -1.32
N LEU A 37 23.37 -10.73 -2.64
CA LEU A 37 24.23 -11.63 -3.38
C LEU A 37 25.71 -11.22 -3.23
N PRO A 38 26.64 -12.19 -3.16
CA PRO A 38 28.07 -11.90 -3.08
C PRO A 38 28.59 -11.27 -4.36
N GLY A 39 29.80 -10.73 -4.32
CA GLY A 39 30.49 -10.19 -5.48
C GLY A 39 30.31 -8.69 -5.69
N ARG A 40 31.03 -8.21 -6.71
CA ARG A 40 30.96 -6.81 -7.13
C ARG A 40 29.58 -6.51 -7.71
N GLY A 41 28.90 -5.49 -7.16
CA GLY A 41 27.63 -5.02 -7.68
C GLY A 41 27.78 -3.79 -8.57
N VAL A 42 26.99 -3.71 -9.64
CA VAL A 42 26.70 -2.49 -10.40
C VAL A 42 25.26 -2.06 -10.14
N TRP A 43 24.96 -0.79 -10.32
CA TRP A 43 23.69 -0.22 -9.95
C TRP A 43 23.02 0.45 -11.13
N LEU A 44 21.71 0.26 -11.26
CA LEU A 44 20.87 0.81 -12.31
C LEU A 44 19.70 1.56 -11.69
N SER A 45 19.35 2.74 -12.19
CA SER A 45 18.10 3.41 -11.78
C SER A 45 16.91 2.50 -11.99
N ALA A 46 15.98 2.49 -11.04
CA ALA A 46 14.78 1.67 -11.10
C ALA A 46 13.73 2.32 -12.00
N ASP A 47 14.02 2.41 -13.29
CA ASP A 47 13.10 2.92 -14.31
C ASP A 47 13.31 2.21 -15.66
N ARG A 48 12.23 2.13 -16.45
CA ARG A 48 12.19 1.43 -17.72
C ARG A 48 13.20 1.99 -18.74
N ALA A 49 13.31 3.30 -18.85
CA ALA A 49 14.20 3.95 -19.80
C ALA A 49 15.69 3.67 -19.51
N SER A 50 16.07 3.65 -18.23
CA SER A 50 17.42 3.27 -17.80
C SER A 50 17.71 1.80 -18.10
N ALA A 51 16.75 0.89 -17.91
CA ALA A 51 16.88 -0.53 -18.21
C ALA A 51 17.05 -0.76 -19.71
N GLU A 52 16.19 -0.19 -20.54
CA GLU A 52 16.30 -0.25 -22.02
C GLU A 52 17.65 0.30 -22.52
N LYS A 53 18.08 1.46 -22.00
CA LYS A 53 19.37 2.06 -22.34
C LYS A 53 20.54 1.15 -21.96
N ALA A 54 20.46 0.49 -20.78
CA ALA A 54 21.52 -0.40 -20.30
C ALA A 54 21.66 -1.64 -21.20
N VAL A 55 20.56 -2.23 -21.64
CA VAL A 55 20.53 -3.34 -22.62
C VAL A 55 21.08 -2.87 -23.96
N LYS A 56 20.45 -1.84 -24.58
CA LYS A 56 20.81 -1.34 -25.92
C LYS A 56 22.29 -0.93 -26.05
N LYS A 57 22.86 -0.34 -25.00
CA LYS A 57 24.24 0.14 -24.99
C LYS A 57 25.24 -0.81 -24.31
N ARG A 58 24.82 -2.04 -23.97
CA ARG A 58 25.65 -3.06 -23.31
C ARG A 58 26.41 -2.54 -22.08
N LEU A 59 25.72 -1.72 -21.25
CA LEU A 59 26.36 -0.99 -20.16
C LEU A 59 26.78 -1.90 -18.99
N PHE A 60 26.24 -3.09 -18.87
CA PHE A 60 26.63 -4.07 -17.85
C PHE A 60 28.06 -4.55 -18.06
N SER A 61 28.47 -4.87 -19.30
CA SER A 61 29.86 -5.26 -19.60
C SER A 61 30.84 -4.15 -19.21
N ARG A 62 30.51 -2.90 -19.48
CA ARG A 62 31.33 -1.75 -19.04
C ARG A 62 31.34 -1.60 -17.52
N GLY A 63 30.18 -1.79 -16.86
CA GLY A 63 30.03 -1.67 -15.39
C GLY A 63 30.84 -2.73 -14.64
N PHE A 64 30.80 -3.98 -15.10
CA PHE A 64 31.54 -5.10 -14.53
C PHE A 64 33.01 -5.15 -14.96
N ARG A 65 33.37 -4.40 -16.04
CA ARG A 65 34.71 -4.43 -16.68
C ARG A 65 35.08 -5.80 -17.25
N THR A 66 34.09 -6.56 -17.66
CA THR A 66 34.20 -7.85 -18.33
C THR A 66 32.97 -8.06 -19.20
N GLN A 67 33.03 -9.00 -20.13
CA GLN A 67 31.85 -9.36 -20.92
C GLN A 67 30.73 -9.83 -19.99
N ALA A 68 29.56 -9.27 -20.14
CA ALA A 68 28.37 -9.63 -19.38
C ALA A 68 27.17 -9.69 -20.32
N SER A 69 26.44 -10.79 -20.29
CA SER A 69 25.14 -10.93 -20.92
C SER A 69 24.05 -10.36 -19.99
N VAL A 70 22.90 -10.04 -20.55
CA VAL A 70 21.71 -9.60 -19.83
C VAL A 70 20.48 -9.97 -20.62
N ALA A 71 19.36 -10.26 -19.96
CA ALA A 71 18.09 -10.54 -20.59
C ALA A 71 17.68 -9.38 -21.53
N GLU A 72 17.24 -9.69 -22.73
CA GLU A 72 16.80 -8.69 -23.71
C GLU A 72 15.51 -7.98 -23.23
N ASP A 73 14.64 -8.71 -22.54
CA ASP A 73 13.41 -8.24 -21.89
C ASP A 73 13.63 -7.69 -20.47
N LEU A 74 14.86 -7.24 -20.17
CA LEU A 74 15.22 -6.76 -18.83
C LEU A 74 14.18 -5.81 -18.18
N PRO A 75 13.59 -4.82 -18.88
CA PRO A 75 12.58 -3.97 -18.26
C PRO A 75 11.36 -4.75 -17.74
N ASP A 76 10.87 -5.71 -18.51
CA ASP A 76 9.70 -6.53 -18.16
C ASP A 76 10.06 -7.56 -17.07
N LEU A 77 11.26 -8.11 -17.11
CA LEU A 77 11.80 -8.96 -16.05
C LEU A 77 11.85 -8.21 -14.71
N LEU A 78 12.39 -6.99 -14.70
CA LEU A 78 12.47 -6.18 -13.48
C LEU A 78 11.10 -5.81 -12.92
N GLU A 79 10.16 -5.45 -13.79
CA GLU A 79 8.78 -5.18 -13.38
C GLU A 79 8.17 -6.40 -12.70
N ARG A 80 8.25 -7.57 -13.34
CA ARG A 80 7.74 -8.84 -12.82
C ARG A 80 8.35 -9.20 -11.46
N LEU A 81 9.67 -9.13 -11.34
CA LEU A 81 10.39 -9.44 -10.10
C LEU A 81 10.02 -8.47 -8.96
N LEU A 82 9.80 -7.19 -9.26
CA LEU A 82 9.37 -6.19 -8.26
C LEU A 82 7.95 -6.46 -7.79
N VAL A 83 7.04 -6.83 -8.69
CA VAL A 83 5.66 -7.24 -8.34
C VAL A 83 5.67 -8.47 -7.44
N GLU A 84 6.36 -9.54 -7.84
CA GLU A 84 6.49 -10.77 -7.03
C GLU A 84 7.04 -10.46 -5.63
N ARG A 85 8.03 -9.59 -5.54
CA ARG A 85 8.61 -9.17 -4.28
C ARG A 85 7.62 -8.39 -3.40
N MET A 86 6.82 -7.50 -3.98
CA MET A 86 5.76 -6.80 -3.26
C MET A 86 4.70 -7.76 -2.74
N ILE A 87 4.25 -8.71 -3.56
CA ILE A 87 3.31 -9.77 -3.18
C ILE A 87 3.87 -10.57 -2.00
N ALA A 88 5.14 -10.97 -2.07
CA ALA A 88 5.80 -11.72 -0.99
C ALA A 88 5.86 -10.91 0.33
N ILE A 89 6.21 -9.62 0.28
CA ILE A 89 6.25 -8.74 1.46
C ILE A 89 4.86 -8.64 2.11
N ILE A 90 3.80 -8.42 1.32
CA ILE A 90 2.43 -8.36 1.81
C ILE A 90 2.01 -9.71 2.40
N GLY A 91 2.36 -10.82 1.76
CA GLY A 91 2.11 -12.17 2.25
C GLY A 91 2.77 -12.45 3.61
N PHE A 92 4.03 -12.00 3.80
CA PHE A 92 4.71 -12.09 5.10
C PHE A 92 4.05 -11.19 6.16
N ALA A 93 3.68 -9.96 5.81
CA ALA A 93 2.95 -9.07 6.71
C ALA A 93 1.61 -9.69 7.14
N ARG A 94 0.89 -10.36 6.21
CA ARG A 94 -0.33 -11.11 6.53
C ARG A 94 -0.08 -12.24 7.53
N LYS A 95 0.93 -13.07 7.29
CA LYS A 95 1.31 -14.17 8.19
C LYS A 95 1.68 -13.67 9.59
N ALA A 96 2.29 -12.49 9.66
CA ALA A 96 2.64 -11.82 10.92
C ALA A 96 1.46 -11.08 11.59
N GLY A 97 0.24 -11.14 11.03
CA GLY A 97 -0.92 -10.42 11.56
C GLY A 97 -0.91 -8.89 11.33
N GLN A 98 0.07 -8.39 10.54
CA GLN A 98 0.29 -6.96 10.30
C GLN A 98 -0.35 -6.45 8.99
N ALA A 99 -1.12 -7.27 8.29
CA ALA A 99 -1.84 -6.88 7.08
C ALA A 99 -3.28 -7.39 7.09
N VAL A 100 -4.18 -6.55 6.62
CA VAL A 100 -5.59 -6.89 6.41
C VAL A 100 -6.01 -6.60 4.98
N THR A 101 -7.04 -7.30 4.48
CA THR A 101 -7.64 -7.04 3.17
C THR A 101 -9.17 -7.01 3.24
N GLY A 102 -9.78 -6.34 2.25
CA GLY A 102 -11.21 -6.10 2.16
C GLY A 102 -11.61 -4.72 2.69
N ALA A 103 -12.67 -4.15 2.12
CA ALA A 103 -13.05 -2.76 2.35
C ALA A 103 -13.27 -2.43 3.84
N GLU A 104 -14.06 -3.23 4.54
CA GLU A 104 -14.40 -2.96 5.95
C GLU A 104 -13.19 -3.11 6.88
N LYS A 105 -12.41 -4.19 6.73
CA LYS A 105 -11.22 -4.41 7.56
C LYS A 105 -10.16 -3.33 7.34
N THR A 106 -10.00 -2.89 6.07
CA THR A 106 -9.10 -1.79 5.73
C THR A 106 -9.58 -0.48 6.37
N ARG A 107 -10.87 -0.13 6.27
CA ARG A 107 -11.44 1.04 6.93
C ARG A 107 -11.23 1.01 8.46
N ALA A 108 -11.51 -0.13 9.08
CA ALA A 108 -11.31 -0.30 10.52
C ALA A 108 -9.85 -0.08 10.92
N LYS A 109 -8.90 -0.66 10.17
CA LYS A 109 -7.47 -0.50 10.42
C LYS A 109 -6.98 0.94 10.20
N LEU A 110 -7.49 1.65 9.19
CA LEU A 110 -7.20 3.07 8.99
C LEU A 110 -7.69 3.92 10.18
N ARG A 111 -8.92 3.67 10.65
CA ARG A 111 -9.51 4.41 11.79
C ARG A 111 -8.85 4.11 13.13
N SER A 112 -8.28 2.93 13.32
CA SER A 112 -7.56 2.57 14.55
C SER A 112 -6.23 3.31 14.73
N GLY A 113 -5.73 4.00 13.68
CA GLY A 113 -4.46 4.72 13.71
C GLY A 113 -3.22 3.82 13.67
N THR A 114 -3.37 2.50 13.51
CA THR A 114 -2.24 1.55 13.43
C THR A 114 -1.68 1.40 12.03
N ALA A 115 -2.44 1.78 10.99
CA ALA A 115 -2.02 1.67 9.61
C ALA A 115 -0.85 2.61 9.29
N GLY A 116 0.18 2.07 8.64
CA GLY A 116 1.29 2.83 8.07
C GLY A 116 1.22 2.92 6.55
N LEU A 117 0.47 2.00 5.92
CA LEU A 117 0.36 1.95 4.47
C LEU A 117 -1.02 1.45 4.03
N LEU A 118 -1.65 2.20 3.13
CA LEU A 118 -2.82 1.79 2.36
C LEU A 118 -2.37 1.29 0.99
N ILE A 119 -2.89 0.13 0.58
CA ILE A 119 -2.68 -0.42 -0.75
C ILE A 119 -4.05 -0.51 -1.44
N GLN A 120 -4.13 0.02 -2.65
CA GLN A 120 -5.32 -0.05 -3.49
C GLN A 120 -4.97 -0.67 -4.84
N ALA A 121 -5.83 -1.54 -5.33
CA ALA A 121 -5.68 -2.07 -6.67
C ALA A 121 -5.84 -0.93 -7.69
N ARG A 122 -4.88 -0.82 -8.64
CA ARG A 122 -4.86 0.25 -9.64
C ARG A 122 -6.07 0.22 -10.59
N ASP A 123 -6.63 -0.96 -10.79
CA ASP A 123 -7.83 -1.25 -11.59
C ASP A 123 -9.14 -1.22 -10.78
N GLY A 124 -9.08 -0.88 -9.48
CA GLY A 124 -10.25 -0.64 -8.65
C GLY A 124 -11.01 0.62 -9.06
N SER A 125 -12.32 0.68 -8.72
CA SER A 125 -13.17 1.82 -9.11
C SER A 125 -12.59 3.15 -8.64
N PRO A 126 -12.54 4.20 -9.50
CA PRO A 126 -11.95 5.49 -9.15
C PRO A 126 -12.60 6.16 -7.93
N ASP A 127 -13.93 6.05 -7.82
CA ASP A 127 -14.67 6.63 -6.68
C ASP A 127 -14.32 5.91 -5.36
N GLY A 128 -14.27 4.58 -5.38
CA GLY A 128 -13.88 3.78 -4.22
C GLY A 128 -12.46 4.09 -3.77
N ARG A 129 -11.51 4.20 -4.71
CA ARG A 129 -10.12 4.56 -4.42
C ARG A 129 -10.01 5.95 -3.80
N ARG A 130 -10.71 6.96 -4.37
CA ARG A 130 -10.73 8.32 -3.81
C ARG A 130 -11.27 8.35 -2.38
N LYS A 131 -12.39 7.67 -2.11
CA LYS A 131 -13.00 7.61 -0.77
C LYS A 131 -12.07 6.96 0.26
N MET A 132 -11.40 5.87 -0.13
CA MET A 132 -10.48 5.17 0.78
C MET A 132 -9.20 5.98 1.03
N ALA A 133 -8.64 6.62 0.00
CA ALA A 133 -7.48 7.50 0.12
C ALA A 133 -7.80 8.74 0.98
N ALA A 134 -8.97 9.34 0.82
CA ALA A 134 -9.43 10.46 1.67
C ALA A 134 -9.55 10.05 3.14
N LEU A 135 -10.07 8.84 3.42
CA LEU A 135 -10.12 8.28 4.77
C LEU A 135 -8.70 8.12 5.36
N ALA A 136 -7.77 7.54 4.60
CA ALA A 136 -6.39 7.36 5.05
C ALA A 136 -5.70 8.70 5.33
N HIS A 137 -5.92 9.70 4.48
CA HIS A 137 -5.37 11.05 4.69
C HIS A 137 -5.94 11.70 5.97
N GLY A 138 -7.26 11.65 6.15
CA GLY A 138 -7.93 12.26 7.31
C GLY A 138 -7.58 11.58 8.64
N THR A 139 -7.51 10.26 8.68
CA THR A 139 -7.20 9.52 9.93
C THR A 139 -5.71 9.52 10.28
N GLY A 140 -4.83 9.55 9.29
CA GLY A 140 -3.38 9.46 9.46
C GLY A 140 -2.66 10.81 9.51
N ASN A 141 -3.36 11.95 9.44
CA ASN A 141 -2.73 13.28 9.29
C ASN A 141 -1.65 13.30 8.19
N GLY A 142 -1.92 12.63 7.07
CA GLY A 142 -0.98 12.50 5.95
C GLY A 142 0.20 11.56 6.17
N ARG A 143 0.24 10.81 7.28
CA ARG A 143 1.34 9.88 7.60
C ARG A 143 1.17 8.49 6.98
N ILE A 144 -0.06 8.11 6.60
CA ILE A 144 -0.33 6.82 5.97
C ILE A 144 0.08 6.91 4.50
N GLY A 145 1.06 6.10 4.12
CA GLY A 145 1.49 6.01 2.72
C GLY A 145 0.41 5.37 1.84
N LEU A 146 0.41 5.71 0.54
CA LEU A 146 -0.50 5.14 -0.45
C LEU A 146 0.29 4.42 -1.56
N VAL A 147 -0.13 3.21 -1.92
CA VAL A 147 0.41 2.40 -3.03
C VAL A 147 -0.72 1.96 -3.94
N GLU A 148 -0.62 2.28 -5.25
CA GLU A 148 -1.61 1.98 -6.29
C GLU A 148 -0.93 1.39 -7.53
N LEU A 149 -0.07 0.38 -7.34
CA LEU A 149 0.76 -0.18 -8.40
C LEU A 149 0.42 -1.63 -8.76
N LEU A 150 -0.21 -2.37 -7.83
CA LEU A 150 -0.67 -3.73 -8.07
C LEU A 150 -2.10 -3.70 -8.61
N ASP A 151 -2.45 -4.63 -9.51
CA ASP A 151 -3.84 -4.86 -9.88
C ASP A 151 -4.58 -5.73 -8.84
N ALA A 152 -5.88 -5.91 -9.03
CA ALA A 152 -6.72 -6.64 -8.09
C ALA A 152 -6.31 -8.11 -7.95
N THR A 153 -5.87 -8.75 -9.03
CA THR A 153 -5.42 -10.15 -9.05
C THR A 153 -4.08 -10.27 -8.33
N GLU A 154 -3.11 -9.43 -8.65
CA GLU A 154 -1.80 -9.39 -7.99
C GLU A 154 -1.92 -9.15 -6.49
N LEU A 155 -2.78 -8.20 -6.08
CA LEU A 155 -3.05 -7.96 -4.67
C LEU A 155 -3.76 -9.14 -4.02
N GLY A 156 -4.67 -9.81 -4.75
CA GLY A 156 -5.35 -11.03 -4.32
C GLY A 156 -4.38 -12.15 -3.98
N LEU A 157 -3.38 -12.39 -4.83
CA LEU A 157 -2.35 -13.42 -4.62
C LEU A 157 -1.65 -13.30 -3.26
N ALA A 158 -1.34 -12.08 -2.81
CA ALA A 158 -0.72 -11.83 -1.50
C ALA A 158 -1.59 -12.32 -0.33
N PHE A 159 -2.91 -12.38 -0.52
CA PHE A 159 -3.88 -12.81 0.49
C PHE A 159 -4.43 -14.22 0.24
N GLY A 160 -3.97 -14.92 -0.80
CA GLY A 160 -4.48 -16.24 -1.20
C GLY A 160 -5.94 -16.17 -1.65
N ARG A 161 -6.29 -15.17 -2.43
CA ARG A 161 -7.62 -14.91 -3.00
C ARG A 161 -7.49 -14.64 -4.48
N ASP A 162 -8.58 -14.81 -5.22
CA ASP A 162 -8.62 -14.52 -6.66
C ASP A 162 -8.41 -13.03 -6.93
N PHE A 163 -8.95 -12.15 -6.07
CA PHE A 163 -8.75 -10.71 -6.17
C PHE A 163 -8.85 -10.01 -4.81
N ALA A 164 -8.24 -8.83 -4.72
CA ALA A 164 -8.37 -7.91 -3.60
C ALA A 164 -8.26 -6.46 -4.10
N ILE A 165 -9.16 -5.57 -3.64
CA ILE A 165 -9.14 -4.16 -4.05
C ILE A 165 -8.43 -3.28 -3.02
N TYR A 166 -8.59 -3.59 -1.74
CA TYR A 166 -8.04 -2.80 -0.64
C TYR A 166 -7.30 -3.67 0.36
N ALA A 167 -6.16 -3.17 0.80
CA ALA A 167 -5.42 -3.73 1.90
C ALA A 167 -4.76 -2.62 2.72
N ALA A 168 -4.47 -2.89 3.98
CA ALA A 168 -3.68 -2.00 4.83
C ALA A 168 -2.65 -2.80 5.62
N LEU A 169 -1.46 -2.20 5.77
CA LEU A 169 -0.38 -2.71 6.60
C LEU A 169 -0.19 -1.83 7.83
N ASP A 170 0.17 -2.45 8.94
CA ASP A 170 0.58 -1.73 10.14
C ASP A 170 1.85 -0.90 9.89
N SER A 171 1.99 0.18 10.65
CA SER A 171 3.23 0.94 10.68
C SER A 171 4.37 0.04 11.15
N GLY A 172 5.50 0.04 10.42
CA GLY A 172 6.64 -0.80 10.78
C GLY A 172 7.48 -1.26 9.58
N GLY A 173 8.27 -2.30 9.82
CA GLY A 173 9.27 -2.77 8.86
C GLY A 173 8.68 -3.27 7.53
N PHE A 174 7.52 -3.94 7.53
CA PHE A 174 6.88 -4.39 6.30
C PHE A 174 6.36 -3.22 5.47
N ALA A 175 5.70 -2.23 6.10
CA ALA A 175 5.23 -1.04 5.41
C ALA A 175 6.39 -0.24 4.79
N ALA A 176 7.49 -0.05 5.53
CA ALA A 176 8.68 0.64 5.04
C ALA A 176 9.33 -0.10 3.84
N ARG A 177 9.45 -1.44 3.94
CA ARG A 177 10.00 -2.27 2.85
C ARG A 177 9.10 -2.25 1.62
N LEU A 178 7.78 -2.36 1.80
CA LEU A 178 6.83 -2.31 0.70
C LEU A 178 6.85 -0.94 0.01
N ALA A 179 6.89 0.16 0.77
CA ALA A 179 7.01 1.50 0.22
C ALA A 179 8.31 1.72 -0.57
N MET A 180 9.41 1.07 -0.17
CA MET A 180 10.67 1.09 -0.93
C MET A 180 10.52 0.35 -2.26
N GLU A 181 9.96 -0.87 -2.27
CA GLU A 181 9.76 -1.62 -3.52
C GLU A 181 8.73 -0.94 -4.42
N ALA A 182 7.69 -0.33 -3.86
CA ALA A 182 6.72 0.48 -4.61
C ALA A 182 7.39 1.66 -5.33
N ARG A 183 8.33 2.36 -4.68
CA ARG A 183 9.13 3.42 -5.33
C ARG A 183 9.96 2.91 -6.50
N ARG A 184 10.50 1.68 -6.41
CA ARG A 184 11.21 1.05 -7.53
C ARG A 184 10.26 0.67 -8.65
N LEU A 185 9.12 0.05 -8.32
CA LEU A 185 8.14 -0.39 -9.30
C LEU A 185 7.50 0.79 -10.05
N SER A 186 7.33 1.97 -9.41
CA SER A 186 6.77 3.15 -10.07
C SER A 186 7.57 3.66 -11.27
N GLY A 187 8.84 3.30 -11.39
CA GLY A 187 9.65 3.58 -12.58
C GLY A 187 9.41 2.62 -13.75
N PHE A 188 8.66 1.55 -13.55
CA PHE A 188 8.27 0.57 -14.57
C PHE A 188 6.77 0.58 -14.86
N ARG A 189 5.96 0.95 -13.87
CA ARG A 189 4.50 1.06 -13.98
C ARG A 189 4.06 2.48 -13.66
N VAL A 190 3.24 3.04 -14.55
CA VAL A 190 2.55 4.29 -14.26
C VAL A 190 1.29 3.95 -13.46
N ALA A 191 1.06 4.66 -12.34
CA ALA A 191 -0.25 4.62 -11.69
C ALA A 191 -1.30 5.07 -12.70
N LEU A 192 -2.37 4.27 -12.90
CA LEU A 192 -3.44 4.66 -13.81
C LEU A 192 -4.09 5.95 -13.28
N PRO A 193 -4.19 7.01 -14.09
CA PRO A 193 -4.91 8.20 -13.68
C PRO A 193 -6.36 7.82 -13.35
N ALA A 194 -6.93 8.44 -12.32
CA ALA A 194 -8.28 8.15 -11.82
C ALA A 194 -9.42 8.40 -12.85
N ALA A 195 -9.11 8.74 -14.11
CA ALA A 195 -10.05 9.21 -15.11
C ALA A 195 -10.30 8.26 -16.30
N ALA A 196 -9.62 7.12 -16.43
CA ALA A 196 -9.73 6.31 -17.65
C ALA A 196 -10.78 5.17 -17.62
N ALA A 197 -11.60 5.06 -16.55
CA ALA A 197 -12.59 3.98 -16.41
C ALA A 197 -14.06 4.45 -16.52
N ALA A 198 -14.34 5.55 -17.19
CA ALA A 198 -15.70 6.13 -17.24
C ALA A 198 -16.46 5.99 -18.58
N ASP A 199 -15.88 5.39 -19.63
CA ASP A 199 -16.51 5.43 -20.98
C ASP A 199 -17.07 4.10 -21.51
N ASP A 200 -17.04 2.98 -20.76
CA ASP A 200 -17.57 1.71 -21.31
C ASP A 200 -18.89 1.20 -20.67
N ALA A 201 -19.60 2.03 -19.90
CA ALA A 201 -20.89 1.64 -19.31
C ALA A 201 -22.09 2.50 -19.78
N ALA A 202 -22.01 3.16 -20.93
CA ALA A 202 -23.12 3.90 -21.51
C ALA A 202 -23.51 3.29 -22.86
N GLY A 203 -24.19 2.15 -22.83
CA GLY A 203 -24.69 1.59 -24.08
C GLY A 203 -25.47 0.28 -23.90
N GLN A 204 -26.60 0.30 -23.21
CA GLN A 204 -27.79 -0.49 -23.56
C GLN A 204 -28.99 -0.02 -22.71
N GLY A 205 -29.69 0.94 -23.26
CA GLY A 205 -30.99 1.33 -22.76
C GLY A 205 -32.01 0.24 -23.06
N MET A 206 -32.74 -0.19 -22.04
CA MET A 206 -34.00 -0.87 -22.21
C MET A 206 -35.15 0.11 -21.87
N PRO A 207 -36.22 0.15 -22.66
CA PRO A 207 -37.27 1.15 -22.54
C PRO A 207 -38.16 0.90 -21.33
N ALA A 208 -38.51 1.97 -20.66
CA ALA A 208 -39.53 2.03 -19.64
C ALA A 208 -40.91 1.67 -20.24
N ARG A 209 -41.61 0.72 -19.63
CA ARG A 209 -43.04 0.60 -19.76
C ARG A 209 -43.69 1.35 -18.60
N ALA A 210 -44.38 2.42 -18.97
CA ALA A 210 -45.43 3.04 -18.15
C ALA A 210 -46.59 2.08 -17.99
N ASP A 211 -47.09 1.92 -16.77
CA ASP A 211 -48.50 1.66 -16.56
C ASP A 211 -48.95 2.38 -15.29
N GLU A 212 -50.00 3.11 -15.54
CA GLU A 212 -50.74 4.06 -14.75
C GLU A 212 -51.69 3.28 -13.80
N MET A 213 -51.88 3.76 -12.56
CA MET A 213 -53.22 3.80 -11.93
C MET A 213 -53.15 4.42 -10.51
N ALA A 214 -53.73 5.59 -10.43
CA ALA A 214 -54.61 6.20 -9.43
C ALA A 214 -54.53 5.85 -7.92
N GLY A 215 -54.48 6.95 -7.11
CA GLY A 215 -54.66 7.02 -5.66
C GLY A 215 -56.11 6.76 -5.16
N PRO A 216 -56.64 7.31 -4.06
CA PRO A 216 -56.08 8.18 -3.01
C PRO A 216 -56.35 7.62 -1.57
N ASP A 217 -55.80 8.18 -0.49
CA ASP A 217 -56.53 8.70 0.66
C ASP A 217 -55.60 9.11 1.81
N ALA A 218 -55.82 10.33 2.24
CA ALA A 218 -55.20 10.98 3.39
C ALA A 218 -55.90 10.53 4.69
N ILE A 219 -55.14 10.28 5.75
CA ILE A 219 -55.64 10.53 7.13
C ILE A 219 -54.47 11.08 7.97
N ALA A 220 -54.65 12.33 8.40
CA ALA A 220 -53.87 12.98 9.44
C ALA A 220 -54.33 12.53 10.84
N VAL A 221 -53.44 12.25 11.76
CA VAL A 221 -53.72 12.32 13.19
C VAL A 221 -52.55 12.94 13.94
N GLN A 222 -52.93 13.97 14.70
CA GLN A 222 -52.16 14.85 15.55
C GLN A 222 -51.56 14.10 16.78
N GLY A 223 -50.46 14.71 17.35
CA GLY A 223 -49.86 14.31 18.61
C GLY A 223 -50.69 14.62 19.87
N PRO A 224 -50.15 14.39 21.05
CA PRO A 224 -49.83 15.52 21.94
C PRO A 224 -48.45 15.41 22.67
N GLN A 225 -47.85 16.52 22.81
CA GLN A 225 -47.36 17.37 23.92
C GLN A 225 -46.95 16.71 25.24
N GLN A 226 -45.68 17.02 25.59
CA GLN A 226 -45.10 17.47 26.86
C GLN A 226 -45.50 16.79 28.17
N ASP A 227 -44.51 16.33 28.91
CA ASP A 227 -44.46 16.74 30.31
C ASP A 227 -43.02 16.80 30.86
N THR A 228 -42.82 17.80 31.65
CA THR A 228 -41.62 18.25 32.35
C THR A 228 -41.56 17.56 33.74
N GLY A 229 -40.36 17.20 34.21
CA GLY A 229 -40.22 16.72 35.60
C GLY A 229 -38.75 16.61 36.04
N THR A 230 -38.20 17.70 36.49
CA THR A 230 -37.53 18.01 37.77
C THR A 230 -36.55 16.95 38.38
N VAL A 231 -35.33 17.46 38.60
CA VAL A 231 -34.23 16.97 39.45
C VAL A 231 -34.68 16.77 40.90
N PRO A 232 -34.07 15.91 41.72
CA PRO A 232 -33.27 16.47 42.78
C PRO A 232 -31.89 15.87 43.03
N ASP A 233 -31.01 16.75 43.43
CA ASP A 233 -29.78 16.59 44.18
C ASP A 233 -29.91 15.62 45.38
N ASN A 234 -28.86 14.90 45.64
CA ASN A 234 -28.49 14.63 47.03
C ASN A 234 -26.98 14.40 47.19
N ASP A 235 -26.37 15.35 47.84
CA ASP A 235 -25.12 15.35 48.58
C ASP A 235 -25.10 14.29 49.68
N HIS A 236 -23.99 13.64 49.94
CA HIS A 236 -23.43 13.38 51.28
C HIS A 236 -22.06 12.66 51.17
N LEU A 237 -20.99 13.37 51.43
CA LEU A 237 -20.01 13.31 52.53
C LEU A 237 -19.85 11.98 53.30
N ASP A 238 -18.64 11.45 53.39
CA ASP A 238 -17.72 11.29 54.55
C ASP A 238 -16.60 10.31 54.20
N ASP A 239 -15.36 10.73 54.17
CA ASP A 239 -14.33 10.85 55.20
C ASP A 239 -13.98 9.55 55.92
N LYS A 240 -12.73 9.08 55.80
CA LYS A 240 -11.77 8.66 56.82
C LYS A 240 -10.56 7.88 56.21
N LYS A 241 -9.39 8.57 56.23
CA LYS A 241 -8.24 8.30 57.09
C LYS A 241 -7.44 7.02 56.84
N GLY A 242 -6.18 7.21 56.45
CA GLY A 242 -5.09 6.26 56.56
C GLY A 242 -4.69 5.95 58.03
N PRO A 243 -3.59 5.35 58.37
CA PRO A 243 -2.23 5.60 57.88
C PRO A 243 -1.26 4.37 57.84
N ASP A 244 -0.08 4.57 57.20
CA ASP A 244 1.26 4.30 57.76
C ASP A 244 1.80 2.89 57.92
N GLY A 245 3.09 2.71 57.58
CA GLY A 245 3.95 1.64 58.04
C GLY A 245 4.89 1.08 56.99
N SER A 246 5.97 1.78 56.61
CA SER A 246 7.35 1.63 57.07
C SER A 246 8.04 0.30 56.72
N ALA A 247 9.02 0.43 55.79
CA ALA A 247 10.46 0.17 55.95
C ALA A 247 10.99 -1.27 56.13
N ARG A 248 11.99 -1.52 55.40
CA ARG A 248 13.33 -2.16 55.57
C ARG A 248 13.58 -3.14 54.44
N GLN A 249 14.60 -2.90 53.63
CA GLN A 249 16.08 -3.14 53.76
C GLN A 249 16.37 -4.61 54.08
N ASP A 250 17.06 -5.23 53.22
CA ASP A 250 18.42 -5.70 53.16
C ASP A 250 18.58 -7.03 52.40
N ASP A 251 19.66 -7.03 51.62
CA ASP A 251 20.71 -8.03 51.39
C ASP A 251 20.38 -9.46 50.89
N LEU A 252 20.83 -9.73 49.71
CA LEU A 252 22.02 -10.54 49.34
C LEU A 252 22.13 -10.64 47.82
#